data_72cf766bc9453ce54ccda6035a59aaa9
#
_entry.id   72cf766bc9453ce54ccda6035a59aaa9
#
_cell.length_a   1.000
_cell.length_b   1.000
_cell.length_c   1.000
_cell.angle_alpha   90.00
_cell.angle_beta   90.00
_cell.angle_gamma   90.00
#
_symmetry.space_group_name_H-M   'P 1'
#
loop_
_entity.id
_entity.type
_entity.pdbx_description
1 polymer ?
#
loop_
_entity_poly.entity_id
_entity_poly.type
_entity_poly.pdbx_seq_one_letter_code
_entity_poly.pdbx_strand_id
1 'polypeptide(L)'
;MMCEEMIFEYWFSTIRKLSARKKYLLRELIGTGKKIYYIEETEIAGIEFLTEKEKEGLKKARKEKTKEQLKEEFCKMQEHGIEFIPFFSKEYPPGLAEIPDPPYALFVKGTCPGAPKRAAIVGARGCSGYGEHYTREFAEALAAAGVDIISGMAKGIDGTGQRAALNAGGKSYAVLGSGVDVCYPRDHIGLYMDIIEHGGGILSEFPPGTPPLAMNFPMRNRIISGLSDAVLVMEARLRSGSLITADMALEQGKDVY
;
A
#
# COMPACT_ATOMS: atom_id res chain seq x y z
N MET A 1 1.16 -16.61 -21.90
CA MET A 1 2.07 -15.45 -22.05
C MET A 1 1.89 -14.40 -20.95
N MET A 2 0.71 -13.85 -20.73
CA MET A 2 0.47 -12.80 -19.68
C MET A 2 0.83 -13.26 -18.27
N CYS A 3 0.52 -14.49 -17.86
CA CYS A 3 0.85 -15.03 -16.54
C CYS A 3 2.36 -15.14 -16.28
N GLU A 4 3.16 -15.48 -17.29
CA GLU A 4 4.61 -15.62 -17.13
C GLU A 4 5.32 -14.28 -16.94
N GLU A 5 4.90 -13.22 -17.61
CA GLU A 5 5.46 -11.87 -17.41
C GLU A 5 5.16 -11.34 -16.01
N MET A 6 3.95 -11.57 -15.49
CA MET A 6 3.54 -11.13 -14.17
C MET A 6 4.37 -11.75 -13.04
N ILE A 7 4.87 -12.97 -13.19
CA ILE A 7 5.77 -13.63 -12.23
C ILE A 7 7.08 -12.82 -12.08
N PHE A 8 7.63 -12.34 -13.17
CA PHE A 8 8.86 -11.54 -13.15
C PHE A 8 8.61 -10.11 -12.65
N GLU A 9 7.44 -9.51 -12.94
CA GLU A 9 7.04 -8.22 -12.37
C GLU A 9 6.84 -8.33 -10.85
N TYR A 10 6.21 -9.43 -10.39
CA TYR A 10 6.11 -9.75 -8.96
C TYR A 10 7.50 -9.83 -8.33
N TRP A 11 8.41 -10.65 -8.89
CA TRP A 11 9.79 -10.74 -8.41
C TRP A 11 10.45 -9.36 -8.33
N PHE A 12 10.36 -8.58 -9.40
CA PHE A 12 10.98 -7.26 -9.46
C PHE A 12 10.41 -6.31 -8.40
N SER A 13 9.12 -6.38 -8.13
CA SER A 13 8.47 -5.60 -7.08
C SER A 13 9.03 -5.93 -5.69
N THR A 14 9.43 -7.18 -5.44
CA THR A 14 9.92 -7.63 -4.12
C THR A 14 11.34 -7.20 -3.78
N ILE A 15 12.11 -6.64 -4.73
CA ILE A 15 13.49 -6.22 -4.51
C ILE A 15 13.54 -4.97 -3.62
N ARG A 16 13.74 -5.17 -2.32
CA ARG A 16 13.71 -4.11 -1.30
C ARG A 16 14.85 -3.10 -1.41
N LYS A 17 15.97 -3.46 -2.04
CA LYS A 17 17.13 -2.57 -2.23
C LYS A 17 16.88 -1.49 -3.27
N LEU A 18 15.84 -1.61 -4.07
CA LEU A 18 15.44 -0.66 -5.09
C LEU A 18 14.19 0.10 -4.64
N SER A 19 14.25 1.43 -4.62
CA SER A 19 13.07 2.28 -4.45
C SER A 19 12.12 2.13 -5.64
N ALA A 20 10.86 2.51 -5.48
CA ALA A 20 9.88 2.51 -6.58
C ALA A 20 10.41 3.31 -7.77
N ARG A 21 10.93 4.53 -7.53
CA ARG A 21 11.55 5.38 -8.57
C ARG A 21 12.67 4.67 -9.34
N LYS A 22 13.55 3.92 -8.66
CA LYS A 22 14.62 3.14 -9.31
C LYS A 22 14.05 1.99 -10.16
N LYS A 23 12.98 1.37 -9.71
CA LYS A 23 12.26 0.33 -10.48
C LYS A 23 11.63 0.91 -11.74
N TYR A 24 11.04 2.11 -11.66
CA TYR A 24 10.52 2.80 -12.85
C TYR A 24 11.63 3.09 -13.86
N LEU A 25 12.75 3.68 -13.42
CA LEU A 25 13.89 3.98 -14.30
C LEU A 25 14.49 2.72 -14.93
N LEU A 26 14.61 1.62 -14.18
CA LEU A 26 15.07 0.34 -14.72
C LEU A 26 14.13 -0.21 -15.77
N ARG A 27 12.82 -0.10 -15.52
CA ARG A 27 11.81 -0.56 -16.48
C ARG A 27 11.80 0.30 -17.75
N GLU A 28 12.01 1.59 -17.63
CA GLU A 28 12.14 2.50 -18.78
C GLU A 28 13.38 2.19 -19.61
N LEU A 29 14.52 1.92 -18.96
CA LEU A 29 15.79 1.63 -19.63
C LEU A 29 15.82 0.24 -20.27
N ILE A 30 15.34 -0.80 -19.59
CA ILE A 30 15.54 -2.21 -19.95
C ILE A 30 14.24 -2.83 -20.49
N GLY A 31 13.08 -2.40 -19.95
CA GLY A 31 11.76 -2.91 -20.29
C GLY A 31 11.12 -3.71 -19.17
N THR A 32 10.63 -4.93 -19.46
CA THR A 32 9.84 -5.72 -18.52
C THR A 32 10.67 -6.33 -17.39
N GLY A 33 10.01 -6.69 -16.28
CA GLY A 33 10.64 -7.45 -15.20
C GLY A 33 11.34 -8.72 -15.67
N LYS A 34 10.81 -9.38 -16.71
CA LYS A 34 11.46 -10.53 -17.33
C LYS A 34 12.82 -10.16 -17.96
N LYS A 35 12.90 -9.06 -18.69
CA LYS A 35 14.17 -8.60 -19.26
C LYS A 35 15.18 -8.24 -18.17
N ILE A 36 14.71 -7.59 -17.09
CA ILE A 36 15.55 -7.24 -15.93
C ILE A 36 16.04 -8.51 -15.21
N TYR A 37 15.23 -9.56 -15.14
CA TYR A 37 15.63 -10.83 -14.54
C TYR A 37 16.76 -11.52 -15.33
N TYR A 38 16.75 -11.43 -16.66
CA TYR A 38 17.76 -12.06 -17.53
C TYR A 38 18.89 -11.14 -17.99
N ILE A 39 18.93 -9.89 -17.52
CA ILE A 39 19.99 -8.92 -17.86
C ILE A 39 21.39 -9.45 -17.51
N GLU A 40 22.38 -9.19 -18.33
CA GLU A 40 23.76 -9.56 -18.06
C GLU A 40 24.39 -8.75 -16.92
N GLU A 41 25.33 -9.35 -16.17
CA GLU A 41 25.99 -8.65 -15.05
C GLU A 41 26.82 -7.45 -15.51
N THR A 42 27.36 -7.49 -16.71
CA THR A 42 28.08 -6.38 -17.35
C THR A 42 27.17 -5.19 -17.65
N GLU A 43 25.93 -5.45 -18.07
CA GLU A 43 24.94 -4.40 -18.30
C GLU A 43 24.50 -3.75 -16.98
N ILE A 44 24.29 -4.57 -15.92
CA ILE A 44 23.97 -4.04 -14.58
C ILE A 44 25.10 -3.12 -14.09
N ALA A 45 26.38 -3.49 -14.34
CA ALA A 45 27.52 -2.68 -13.93
C ALA A 45 27.53 -1.30 -14.61
N GLY A 46 27.07 -1.22 -15.87
CA GLY A 46 26.98 0.02 -16.66
C GLY A 46 25.81 0.95 -16.28
N ILE A 47 24.89 0.57 -15.38
CA ILE A 47 23.75 1.42 -15.00
C ILE A 47 24.21 2.49 -14.02
N GLU A 48 24.39 3.73 -14.50
CA GLU A 48 24.97 4.83 -13.74
C GLU A 48 24.09 5.32 -12.58
N PHE A 49 22.77 5.30 -12.72
CA PHE A 49 21.86 5.79 -11.68
C PHE A 49 21.67 4.83 -10.50
N LEU A 50 22.23 3.60 -10.57
CA LEU A 50 22.25 2.66 -9.45
C LEU A 50 23.55 2.78 -8.66
N THR A 51 23.42 2.81 -7.33
CA THR A 51 24.56 2.67 -6.43
C THR A 51 25.09 1.23 -6.46
N GLU A 52 26.34 1.01 -6.07
CA GLU A 52 26.92 -0.34 -6.00
C GLU A 52 26.12 -1.28 -5.09
N LYS A 53 25.56 -0.76 -3.98
CA LYS A 53 24.66 -1.54 -3.10
C LYS A 53 23.36 -1.97 -3.77
N GLU A 54 22.81 -1.14 -4.65
CA GLU A 54 21.60 -1.44 -5.43
C GLU A 54 21.90 -2.46 -6.54
N LYS A 55 23.04 -2.31 -7.24
CA LYS A 55 23.51 -3.27 -8.24
C LYS A 55 23.74 -4.65 -7.63
N GLU A 56 24.43 -4.71 -6.50
CA GLU A 56 24.62 -5.96 -5.75
C GLU A 56 23.30 -6.55 -5.26
N GLY A 57 22.37 -5.69 -4.79
CA GLY A 57 21.04 -6.12 -4.39
C GLY A 57 20.24 -6.75 -5.54
N LEU A 58 20.33 -6.18 -6.73
CA LEU A 58 19.68 -6.72 -7.95
C LEU A 58 20.31 -8.05 -8.36
N LYS A 59 21.65 -8.14 -8.43
CA LYS A 59 22.38 -9.38 -8.73
C LYS A 59 22.05 -10.50 -7.75
N LYS A 60 22.02 -10.18 -6.46
CA LYS A 60 21.66 -11.14 -5.40
C LYS A 60 20.24 -11.64 -5.57
N ALA A 61 19.27 -10.76 -5.73
CA ALA A 61 17.86 -11.11 -5.90
C ALA A 61 17.61 -12.06 -7.10
N ARG A 62 18.39 -11.90 -8.18
CA ARG A 62 18.34 -12.80 -9.35
C ARG A 62 18.84 -14.21 -9.04
N LYS A 63 19.88 -14.34 -8.20
CA LYS A 63 20.48 -15.63 -7.83
C LYS A 63 19.70 -16.36 -6.74
N GLU A 64 18.91 -15.64 -5.95
CA GLU A 64 18.20 -16.20 -4.78
C GLU A 64 17.03 -17.08 -5.18
N LYS A 65 16.38 -16.85 -6.33
CA LYS A 65 15.16 -17.55 -6.71
C LYS A 65 15.18 -17.96 -8.17
N THR A 66 14.87 -19.23 -8.43
CA THR A 66 14.65 -19.73 -9.79
C THR A 66 13.26 -19.31 -10.30
N LYS A 67 13.05 -19.41 -11.59
CA LYS A 67 11.75 -19.15 -12.22
C LYS A 67 10.64 -20.03 -11.64
N GLU A 68 10.94 -21.29 -11.36
CA GLU A 68 10.00 -22.25 -10.78
C GLU A 68 9.58 -21.84 -9.39
N GLN A 69 10.52 -21.42 -8.54
CA GLN A 69 10.25 -20.91 -7.18
C GLN A 69 9.40 -19.62 -7.24
N LEU A 70 9.71 -18.69 -8.15
CA LEU A 70 8.92 -17.48 -8.34
C LEU A 70 7.49 -17.79 -8.78
N LYS A 71 7.32 -18.78 -9.67
CA LYS A 71 5.99 -19.24 -10.09
C LYS A 71 5.20 -19.84 -8.92
N GLU A 72 5.84 -20.68 -8.12
CA GLU A 72 5.21 -21.29 -6.94
C GLU A 72 4.76 -20.22 -5.93
N GLU A 73 5.63 -19.26 -5.61
CA GLU A 73 5.29 -18.14 -4.71
C GLU A 73 4.14 -17.29 -5.26
N PHE A 74 4.17 -16.98 -6.54
CA PHE A 74 3.12 -16.19 -7.18
C PHE A 74 1.77 -16.93 -7.17
N CYS A 75 1.75 -18.22 -7.52
CA CYS A 75 0.54 -19.03 -7.47
C CYS A 75 0.01 -19.15 -6.03
N LYS A 76 0.87 -19.42 -5.07
CA LYS A 76 0.51 -19.49 -3.66
C LYS A 76 -0.10 -18.20 -3.13
N MET A 77 0.44 -17.06 -3.54
CA MET A 77 -0.11 -15.74 -3.22
C MET A 77 -1.57 -15.63 -3.74
N GLN A 78 -1.80 -16.00 -5.00
CA GLN A 78 -3.14 -15.98 -5.60
C GLN A 78 -4.11 -16.97 -4.93
N GLU A 79 -3.65 -18.17 -4.57
CA GLU A 79 -4.45 -19.15 -3.82
C GLU A 79 -4.91 -18.63 -2.46
N HIS A 80 -4.14 -17.72 -1.84
CA HIS A 80 -4.53 -17.01 -0.62
C HIS A 80 -5.44 -15.80 -0.84
N GLY A 81 -5.94 -15.61 -2.06
CA GLY A 81 -6.82 -14.50 -2.43
C GLY A 81 -6.12 -13.15 -2.43
N ILE A 82 -4.80 -13.13 -2.69
CA ILE A 82 -4.03 -11.90 -2.80
C ILE A 82 -3.78 -11.60 -4.27
N GLU A 83 -4.22 -10.43 -4.71
CA GLU A 83 -3.97 -9.92 -6.05
C GLU A 83 -2.68 -9.10 -6.08
N PHE A 84 -1.96 -9.18 -7.21
CA PHE A 84 -0.78 -8.37 -7.50
C PHE A 84 -1.12 -7.38 -8.62
N ILE A 85 -1.10 -6.09 -8.31
CA ILE A 85 -1.50 -5.01 -9.22
C ILE A 85 -0.29 -4.09 -9.46
N PRO A 86 0.48 -4.29 -10.55
CA PRO A 86 1.59 -3.40 -10.90
C PRO A 86 1.05 -2.07 -11.47
N PHE A 87 1.87 -1.01 -11.39
CA PHE A 87 1.48 0.35 -11.75
C PHE A 87 0.96 0.53 -13.19
N PHE A 88 1.33 -0.35 -14.09
CA PHE A 88 0.88 -0.33 -15.49
C PHE A 88 -0.40 -1.13 -15.73
N SER A 89 -0.96 -1.76 -14.69
CA SER A 89 -2.24 -2.45 -14.74
C SER A 89 -3.40 -1.45 -14.82
N LYS A 90 -4.47 -1.82 -15.50
CA LYS A 90 -5.69 -1.01 -15.58
C LYS A 90 -6.42 -0.93 -14.23
N GLU A 91 -6.18 -1.92 -13.38
CA GLU A 91 -6.73 -2.03 -12.03
C GLU A 91 -5.94 -1.17 -11.01
N TYR A 92 -4.78 -0.62 -11.40
CA TYR A 92 -4.02 0.25 -10.52
C TYR A 92 -4.76 1.58 -10.30
N PRO A 93 -4.95 2.03 -9.04
CA PRO A 93 -5.74 3.23 -8.74
C PRO A 93 -5.15 4.48 -9.41
N PRO A 94 -5.90 5.19 -10.29
CA PRO A 94 -5.36 6.33 -11.03
C PRO A 94 -4.80 7.44 -10.13
N GLY A 95 -5.52 7.80 -9.06
CA GLY A 95 -5.05 8.83 -8.12
C GLY A 95 -3.74 8.47 -7.41
N LEU A 96 -3.45 7.17 -7.27
CA LEU A 96 -2.17 6.74 -6.70
C LEU A 96 -1.03 6.80 -7.72
N ALA A 97 -1.31 6.71 -9.00
CA ALA A 97 -0.30 6.86 -10.06
C ALA A 97 0.21 8.31 -10.17
N GLU A 98 -0.56 9.28 -9.70
CA GLU A 98 -0.27 10.71 -9.79
C GLU A 98 0.55 11.27 -8.61
N ILE A 99 0.74 10.49 -7.53
CA ILE A 99 1.53 10.97 -6.39
C ILE A 99 3.04 11.04 -6.73
N PRO A 100 3.84 11.87 -6.04
CA PRO A 100 5.28 12.04 -6.33
C PRO A 100 6.11 10.75 -6.25
N ASP A 101 5.73 9.80 -5.40
CA ASP A 101 6.42 8.51 -5.23
C ASP A 101 5.39 7.35 -5.21
N PRO A 102 4.79 7.02 -6.38
CA PRO A 102 3.82 5.94 -6.44
C PRO A 102 4.48 4.58 -6.18
N PRO A 103 3.81 3.64 -5.49
CA PRO A 103 4.34 2.29 -5.34
C PRO A 103 4.41 1.56 -6.69
N TYR A 104 5.48 0.81 -6.92
CA TYR A 104 5.65 0.03 -8.16
C TYR A 104 4.55 -0.99 -8.39
N ALA A 105 4.01 -1.52 -7.32
CA ALA A 105 2.87 -2.44 -7.32
C ALA A 105 2.13 -2.40 -5.99
N LEU A 106 0.89 -2.83 -6.01
CA LEU A 106 0.09 -3.11 -4.83
C LEU A 106 -0.17 -4.61 -4.71
N PHE A 107 -0.14 -5.08 -3.49
CA PHE A 107 -0.73 -6.34 -3.06
C PHE A 107 -2.08 -6.04 -2.44
N VAL A 108 -3.12 -6.74 -2.87
CA VAL A 108 -4.50 -6.45 -2.45
C VAL A 108 -5.18 -7.73 -2.01
N LYS A 109 -5.84 -7.69 -0.86
CA LYS A 109 -6.76 -8.75 -0.41
C LYS A 109 -8.15 -8.14 -0.21
N GLY A 110 -9.13 -8.62 -0.94
CA GLY A 110 -10.43 -7.97 -1.12
C GLY A 110 -10.46 -7.12 -2.38
N THR A 111 -10.83 -5.85 -2.29
CA THR A 111 -10.97 -4.97 -3.45
C THR A 111 -10.10 -3.70 -3.34
N CYS A 112 -9.88 -3.01 -4.47
CA CYS A 112 -9.37 -1.64 -4.46
C CYS A 112 -10.50 -0.63 -4.24
N PRO A 113 -10.22 0.57 -3.68
CA PRO A 113 -11.21 1.64 -3.57
C PRO A 113 -11.77 2.01 -4.94
N GLY A 114 -13.09 1.95 -5.07
CA GLY A 114 -13.80 2.20 -6.34
C GLY A 114 -14.86 3.28 -6.27
N ALA A 115 -15.19 3.81 -5.08
CA ALA A 115 -16.13 4.90 -4.95
C ALA A 115 -15.62 6.19 -5.63
N PRO A 116 -16.50 7.04 -6.16
CA PRO A 116 -16.12 8.31 -6.74
C PRO A 116 -15.58 9.31 -5.72
N LYS A 117 -15.84 9.10 -4.43
CA LYS A 117 -15.35 9.93 -3.32
C LYS A 117 -14.72 9.04 -2.25
N ARG A 118 -13.56 9.45 -1.77
CA ARG A 118 -12.74 8.71 -0.80
C ARG A 118 -12.13 9.67 0.19
N ALA A 119 -12.23 9.37 1.47
CA ALA A 119 -11.64 10.18 2.53
C ALA A 119 -10.69 9.34 3.38
N ALA A 120 -9.51 9.86 3.65
CA ALA A 120 -8.67 9.30 4.69
C ALA A 120 -9.09 9.84 6.05
N ILE A 121 -9.15 8.95 7.05
CA ILE A 121 -9.31 9.33 8.47
C ILE A 121 -8.08 8.83 9.21
N VAL A 122 -7.30 9.76 9.77
CA VAL A 122 -6.05 9.46 10.46
C VAL A 122 -5.95 10.23 11.77
N GLY A 123 -5.14 9.71 12.71
CA GLY A 123 -4.96 10.44 13.96
C GLY A 123 -4.15 9.69 15.00
N ALA A 124 -4.33 10.10 16.25
CA ALA A 124 -3.61 9.58 17.41
C ALA A 124 -3.97 8.10 17.68
N ARG A 125 -2.94 7.29 17.98
CA ARG A 125 -3.13 5.89 18.41
C ARG A 125 -3.74 5.76 19.80
N GLY A 126 -3.48 6.73 20.67
CA GLY A 126 -4.11 6.89 21.98
C GLY A 126 -4.92 8.18 21.98
N CYS A 127 -6.06 8.15 21.30
CA CYS A 127 -6.96 9.29 21.21
C CYS A 127 -7.74 9.51 22.52
N SER A 128 -8.23 10.74 22.69
CA SER A 128 -9.16 11.09 23.75
C SER A 128 -10.57 10.53 23.45
N GLY A 129 -11.44 10.51 24.48
CA GLY A 129 -12.86 10.19 24.26
C GLY A 129 -13.55 11.17 23.31
N TYR A 130 -13.11 12.44 23.29
CA TYR A 130 -13.56 13.44 22.32
C TYR A 130 -13.15 13.07 20.89
N GLY A 131 -11.86 12.76 20.69
CA GLY A 131 -11.35 12.34 19.38
C GLY A 131 -12.04 11.07 18.87
N GLU A 132 -12.26 10.08 19.75
CA GLU A 132 -12.98 8.86 19.39
C GLU A 132 -14.43 9.13 18.98
N HIS A 133 -15.15 9.96 19.76
CA HIS A 133 -16.55 10.32 19.50
C HIS A 133 -16.72 10.97 18.13
N TYR A 134 -15.98 12.03 17.85
CA TYR A 134 -16.08 12.74 16.56
C TYR A 134 -15.56 11.94 15.38
N THR A 135 -14.53 11.10 15.58
CA THR A 135 -14.09 10.18 14.54
C THR A 135 -15.22 9.25 14.10
N ARG A 136 -15.98 8.72 15.06
CA ARG A 136 -17.13 7.85 14.79
C ARG A 136 -18.22 8.60 14.03
N GLU A 137 -18.61 9.77 14.53
CA GLU A 137 -19.65 10.60 13.91
C GLU A 137 -19.31 10.97 12.46
N PHE A 138 -18.08 11.48 12.20
CA PHE A 138 -17.65 11.82 10.85
C PHE A 138 -17.56 10.61 9.93
N ALA A 139 -17.00 9.49 10.42
CA ALA A 139 -16.87 8.29 9.60
C ALA A 139 -18.22 7.69 9.21
N GLU A 140 -19.20 7.66 10.13
CA GLU A 140 -20.56 7.21 9.89
C GLU A 140 -21.27 8.13 8.87
N ALA A 141 -21.17 9.44 9.04
CA ALA A 141 -21.78 10.41 8.13
C ALA A 141 -21.19 10.32 6.70
N LEU A 142 -19.87 10.21 6.58
CA LEU A 142 -19.20 10.05 5.30
C LEU A 142 -19.56 8.73 4.62
N ALA A 143 -19.57 7.64 5.37
CA ALA A 143 -19.95 6.33 4.86
C ALA A 143 -21.42 6.29 4.39
N ALA A 144 -22.33 6.89 5.17
CA ALA A 144 -23.73 7.02 4.78
C ALA A 144 -23.92 7.89 3.51
N ALA A 145 -23.01 8.82 3.25
CA ALA A 145 -22.97 9.62 2.02
C ALA A 145 -22.29 8.90 0.83
N GLY A 146 -21.91 7.62 0.98
CA GLY A 146 -21.27 6.83 -0.07
C GLY A 146 -19.79 7.13 -0.27
N VAL A 147 -19.10 7.69 0.74
CA VAL A 147 -17.67 7.95 0.71
C VAL A 147 -16.93 6.74 1.28
N ASP A 148 -15.98 6.18 0.52
CA ASP A 148 -15.09 5.12 1.01
C ASP A 148 -14.10 5.69 2.04
N ILE A 149 -13.94 4.98 3.16
CA ILE A 149 -13.01 5.39 4.23
C ILE A 149 -11.69 4.64 4.10
N ILE A 150 -10.60 5.38 3.96
CA ILE A 150 -9.25 4.85 3.83
C ILE A 150 -8.44 5.18 5.08
N SER A 151 -7.74 4.21 5.65
CA SER A 151 -6.90 4.44 6.81
C SER A 151 -5.79 3.40 6.94
N GLY A 152 -5.00 3.51 8.02
CA GLY A 152 -3.87 2.65 8.27
C GLY A 152 -4.13 1.47 9.20
N MET A 153 -5.36 1.26 9.64
CA MET A 153 -5.74 0.23 10.61
C MET A 153 -4.95 0.28 11.92
N ALA A 154 -4.40 1.44 12.28
CA ALA A 154 -3.72 1.63 13.56
C ALA A 154 -4.74 1.67 14.72
N LYS A 155 -4.24 1.48 15.97
CA LYS A 155 -5.07 1.71 17.17
C LYS A 155 -5.57 3.16 17.21
N GLY A 156 -6.64 3.44 17.93
CA GLY A 156 -7.23 4.76 18.07
C GLY A 156 -7.98 5.21 16.82
N ILE A 157 -7.71 6.42 16.34
CA ILE A 157 -8.49 7.10 15.30
C ILE A 157 -8.69 6.24 14.05
N ASP A 158 -7.63 5.64 13.51
CA ASP A 158 -7.67 4.82 12.29
C ASP A 158 -8.71 3.69 12.43
N GLY A 159 -8.54 2.84 13.45
CA GLY A 159 -9.42 1.70 13.69
C GLY A 159 -10.85 2.10 14.05
N THR A 160 -11.02 3.18 14.81
CA THR A 160 -12.34 3.74 15.16
C THR A 160 -13.09 4.21 13.91
N GLY A 161 -12.44 4.99 13.04
CA GLY A 161 -13.04 5.50 11.81
C GLY A 161 -13.42 4.37 10.85
N GLN A 162 -12.54 3.38 10.66
CA GLN A 162 -12.81 2.22 9.81
C GLN A 162 -13.99 1.38 10.35
N ARG A 163 -14.02 1.12 11.66
CA ARG A 163 -15.11 0.39 12.30
C ARG A 163 -16.44 1.13 12.18
N ALA A 164 -16.45 2.43 12.40
CA ALA A 164 -17.65 3.26 12.30
C ALA A 164 -18.20 3.28 10.87
N ALA A 165 -17.34 3.39 9.87
CA ALA A 165 -17.74 3.33 8.47
C ALA A 165 -18.43 1.99 8.11
N LEU A 166 -17.87 0.86 8.56
CA LEU A 166 -18.48 -0.46 8.36
C LEU A 166 -19.82 -0.59 9.07
N ASN A 167 -19.93 -0.09 10.31
CA ASN A 167 -21.18 -0.12 11.07
C ASN A 167 -22.31 0.70 10.40
N ALA A 168 -21.95 1.75 9.68
CA ALA A 168 -22.90 2.54 8.87
C ALA A 168 -23.22 1.91 7.50
N GLY A 169 -22.73 0.70 7.22
CA GLY A 169 -22.97 -0.02 5.96
C GLY A 169 -22.10 0.45 4.79
N GLY A 170 -21.10 1.32 5.04
CA GLY A 170 -20.14 1.77 4.05
C GLY A 170 -18.96 0.81 3.88
N LYS A 171 -18.03 1.18 3.00
CA LYS A 171 -16.79 0.42 2.78
C LYS A 171 -15.59 1.10 3.42
N SER A 172 -14.65 0.28 3.85
CA SER A 172 -13.36 0.77 4.32
C SER A 172 -12.20 0.03 3.68
N TYR A 173 -11.07 0.70 3.59
CA TYR A 173 -9.83 0.16 3.02
C TYR A 173 -8.69 0.41 3.98
N ALA A 174 -7.95 -0.67 4.27
CA ALA A 174 -6.77 -0.57 5.15
C ALA A 174 -5.50 -0.65 4.32
N VAL A 175 -4.67 0.37 4.40
CA VAL A 175 -3.31 0.33 3.84
C VAL A 175 -2.36 -0.12 4.93
N LEU A 176 -1.54 -1.16 4.72
CA LEU A 176 -0.67 -1.72 5.74
C LEU A 176 0.81 -1.38 5.54
N GLY A 177 1.55 -1.27 6.63
CA GLY A 177 3.02 -1.21 6.65
C GLY A 177 3.68 -2.59 6.78
N SER A 178 2.92 -3.66 6.55
CA SER A 178 3.28 -5.08 6.53
C SER A 178 2.75 -5.71 5.25
N GLY A 179 3.02 -6.99 5.01
CA GLY A 179 2.30 -7.74 3.97
C GLY A 179 0.80 -7.76 4.26
N VAL A 180 -0.02 -7.85 3.20
CA VAL A 180 -1.48 -7.85 3.33
C VAL A 180 -2.02 -9.04 4.13
N ASP A 181 -1.26 -10.12 4.24
CA ASP A 181 -1.53 -11.33 5.02
C ASP A 181 -1.08 -11.22 6.50
N VAL A 182 -0.46 -10.11 6.89
CA VAL A 182 0.04 -9.87 8.24
C VAL A 182 -0.77 -8.78 8.92
N CYS A 183 -1.80 -9.18 9.68
CA CYS A 183 -2.62 -8.24 10.45
C CYS A 183 -1.81 -7.56 11.56
N TYR A 184 -1.74 -6.23 11.52
CA TYR A 184 -1.11 -5.41 12.55
C TYR A 184 -1.89 -4.11 12.78
N PRO A 185 -2.26 -3.79 14.04
CA PRO A 185 -2.04 -4.58 15.26
C PRO A 185 -2.86 -5.88 15.27
N ARG A 186 -2.38 -6.91 15.99
CA ARG A 186 -3.08 -8.22 16.07
C ARG A 186 -4.48 -8.11 16.66
N ASP A 187 -4.69 -7.17 17.58
CA ASP A 187 -5.99 -6.92 18.21
C ASP A 187 -7.07 -6.48 17.20
N HIS A 188 -6.68 -6.01 16.01
CA HIS A 188 -7.58 -5.58 14.94
C HIS A 188 -7.93 -6.69 13.95
N ILE A 189 -7.69 -7.97 14.29
CA ILE A 189 -8.02 -9.09 13.39
C ILE A 189 -9.52 -9.12 13.02
N GLY A 190 -10.42 -8.80 13.95
CA GLY A 190 -11.84 -8.67 13.65
C GLY A 190 -12.14 -7.54 12.65
N LEU A 191 -11.51 -6.36 12.83
CA LEU A 191 -11.64 -5.27 11.86
C LEU A 191 -11.09 -5.65 10.48
N TYR A 192 -9.94 -6.32 10.45
CA TYR A 192 -9.32 -6.81 9.22
C TYR A 192 -10.26 -7.74 8.43
N MET A 193 -10.90 -8.70 9.11
CA MET A 193 -11.84 -9.62 8.47
C MET A 193 -13.10 -8.90 7.99
N ASP A 194 -13.67 -8.04 8.82
CA ASP A 194 -14.88 -7.31 8.52
C ASP A 194 -14.71 -6.34 7.34
N ILE A 195 -13.54 -5.70 7.19
CA ILE A 195 -13.22 -4.87 6.03
C ILE A 195 -13.39 -5.67 4.73
N ILE A 196 -12.87 -6.89 4.68
CA ILE A 196 -12.94 -7.75 3.49
C ILE A 196 -14.38 -8.23 3.26
N GLU A 197 -15.05 -8.69 4.32
CA GLU A 197 -16.42 -9.22 4.27
C GLU A 197 -17.45 -8.17 3.83
N HIS A 198 -17.23 -6.89 4.17
CA HIS A 198 -18.09 -5.77 3.72
C HIS A 198 -17.69 -5.22 2.34
N GLY A 199 -16.86 -5.95 1.58
CA GLY A 199 -16.48 -5.59 0.21
C GLY A 199 -15.48 -4.45 0.10
N GLY A 200 -14.75 -4.17 1.18
CA GLY A 200 -13.55 -3.33 1.19
C GLY A 200 -12.28 -4.11 0.85
N GLY A 201 -11.14 -3.61 1.27
CA GLY A 201 -9.87 -4.28 0.97
C GLY A 201 -8.70 -3.89 1.88
N ILE A 202 -7.74 -4.78 1.90
CA ILE A 202 -6.44 -4.62 2.57
C ILE A 202 -5.38 -4.44 1.50
N LEU A 203 -4.66 -3.34 1.55
CA LEU A 203 -3.68 -2.96 0.52
C LEU A 203 -2.28 -2.80 1.13
N SER A 204 -1.27 -3.13 0.38
CA SER A 204 0.13 -2.89 0.76
C SER A 204 1.03 -2.81 -0.46
N GLU A 205 2.11 -2.02 -0.36
CA GLU A 205 3.22 -2.08 -1.31
C GLU A 205 4.24 -3.17 -0.95
N PHE A 206 4.13 -3.75 0.25
CA PHE A 206 5.05 -4.77 0.74
C PHE A 206 4.56 -6.17 0.39
N PRO A 207 5.47 -7.06 -0.06
CA PRO A 207 5.12 -8.44 -0.39
C PRO A 207 4.48 -9.20 0.80
N PRO A 208 3.65 -10.22 0.52
CA PRO A 208 3.12 -11.12 1.54
C PRO A 208 4.22 -11.65 2.47
N GLY A 209 3.88 -11.86 3.74
CA GLY A 209 4.81 -12.28 4.78
C GLY A 209 5.74 -11.18 5.31
N THR A 210 5.67 -9.94 4.77
CA THR A 210 6.49 -8.83 5.29
C THR A 210 6.06 -8.46 6.70
N PRO A 211 6.98 -8.48 7.71
CA PRO A 211 6.64 -8.09 9.07
C PRO A 211 6.38 -6.58 9.20
N PRO A 212 5.65 -6.14 10.25
CA PRO A 212 5.36 -4.73 10.51
C PRO A 212 6.58 -4.00 11.07
N LEU A 213 7.47 -3.53 10.20
CA LEU A 213 8.66 -2.79 10.57
C LEU A 213 8.34 -1.32 10.80
N ALA A 214 8.93 -0.71 11.84
CA ALA A 214 8.66 0.69 12.21
C ALA A 214 8.89 1.69 11.05
N MET A 215 9.90 1.45 10.22
CA MET A 215 10.22 2.27 9.06
C MET A 215 9.16 2.22 7.93
N ASN A 216 8.36 1.17 7.86
CA ASN A 216 7.37 1.01 6.81
C ASN A 216 6.13 1.90 7.03
N PHE A 217 5.80 2.24 8.28
CA PHE A 217 4.58 2.99 8.58
C PHE A 217 4.59 4.41 8.02
N PRO A 218 5.66 5.23 8.20
CA PRO A 218 5.74 6.53 7.54
C PRO A 218 5.71 6.43 6.01
N MET A 219 6.43 5.48 5.43
CA MET A 219 6.47 5.27 3.98
C MET A 219 5.07 4.94 3.41
N ARG A 220 4.31 4.10 4.10
CA ARG A 220 2.98 3.68 3.72
C ARG A 220 1.98 4.86 3.68
N ASN A 221 2.15 5.88 4.53
CA ASN A 221 1.18 6.97 4.69
C ASN A 221 0.91 7.73 3.39
N ARG A 222 1.90 7.83 2.48
CA ARG A 222 1.71 8.44 1.15
C ARG A 222 0.68 7.69 0.29
N ILE A 223 0.48 6.40 0.56
CA ILE A 223 -0.52 5.59 -0.14
C ILE A 223 -1.91 5.87 0.43
N ILE A 224 -2.04 6.09 1.75
CA ILE A 224 -3.31 6.48 2.37
C ILE A 224 -3.80 7.79 1.75
N SER A 225 -2.96 8.83 1.76
CA SER A 225 -3.32 10.12 1.15
C SER A 225 -3.50 10.01 -0.36
N GLY A 226 -2.66 9.25 -1.07
CA GLY A 226 -2.73 9.06 -2.52
C GLY A 226 -4.00 8.37 -3.01
N LEU A 227 -4.57 7.47 -2.20
CA LEU A 227 -5.85 6.81 -2.49
C LEU A 227 -7.07 7.65 -2.14
N SER A 228 -6.90 8.78 -1.45
CA SER A 228 -7.99 9.61 -0.94
C SER A 228 -8.10 10.92 -1.71
N ASP A 229 -9.28 11.52 -1.69
CA ASP A 229 -9.54 12.84 -2.26
C ASP A 229 -9.31 13.94 -1.21
N ALA A 230 -9.49 13.61 0.08
CA ALA A 230 -9.21 14.48 1.23
C ALA A 230 -8.71 13.67 2.43
N VAL A 231 -8.02 14.33 3.36
CA VAL A 231 -7.51 13.73 4.60
C VAL A 231 -8.08 14.46 5.82
N LEU A 232 -8.75 13.73 6.71
CA LEU A 232 -9.24 14.23 7.98
C LEU A 232 -8.29 13.80 9.10
N VAL A 233 -7.72 14.78 9.81
CA VAL A 233 -6.87 14.57 10.98
C VAL A 233 -7.69 14.82 12.24
N MET A 234 -8.30 13.78 12.80
CA MET A 234 -9.27 13.90 13.89
C MET A 234 -8.64 14.30 15.23
N GLU A 235 -7.45 13.80 15.52
CA GLU A 235 -6.66 14.17 16.69
C GLU A 235 -5.18 13.91 16.43
N ALA A 236 -4.35 14.91 16.65
CA ALA A 236 -2.91 14.76 16.47
C ALA A 236 -2.13 15.54 17.55
N ARG A 237 -1.04 14.93 18.04
CA ARG A 237 -0.02 15.65 18.81
C ARG A 237 1.03 16.21 17.87
N LEU A 238 1.70 17.27 18.31
CA LEU A 238 2.91 17.76 17.63
C LEU A 238 3.88 16.58 17.44
N ARG A 239 4.41 16.40 16.23
CA ARG A 239 5.30 15.30 15.82
C ARG A 239 4.63 13.91 15.80
N SER A 240 3.31 13.82 15.61
CA SER A 240 2.62 12.54 15.43
C SER A 240 2.80 12.00 14.00
N GLY A 241 2.74 10.67 13.85
CA GLY A 241 2.78 10.03 12.52
C GLY A 241 1.61 10.40 11.62
N SER A 242 0.47 10.86 12.17
CA SER A 242 -0.68 11.35 11.40
C SER A 242 -0.40 12.68 10.72
N LEU A 243 0.44 13.54 11.31
CA LEU A 243 0.86 14.79 10.65
C LEU A 243 1.76 14.52 9.44
N ILE A 244 2.54 13.44 9.45
CA ILE A 244 3.28 13.00 8.25
C ILE A 244 2.30 12.69 7.11
N THR A 245 1.14 12.08 7.41
CA THR A 245 0.11 11.83 6.38
C THR A 245 -0.50 13.15 5.88
N ALA A 246 -0.71 14.12 6.76
CA ALA A 246 -1.18 15.45 6.39
C ALA A 246 -0.19 16.18 5.48
N ASP A 247 1.11 16.18 5.83
CA ASP A 247 2.16 16.78 5.02
C ASP A 247 2.21 16.14 3.61
N MET A 248 2.17 14.80 3.54
CA MET A 248 2.13 14.07 2.27
C MET A 248 0.87 14.40 1.46
N ALA A 249 -0.28 14.57 2.10
CA ALA A 249 -1.52 14.96 1.43
C ALA A 249 -1.39 16.35 0.79
N LEU A 250 -0.83 17.31 1.52
CA LEU A 250 -0.58 18.66 1.00
C LEU A 250 0.41 18.66 -0.18
N GLU A 251 1.49 17.88 -0.09
CA GLU A 251 2.43 17.67 -1.21
C GLU A 251 1.78 17.03 -2.44
N GLN A 252 0.73 16.23 -2.23
CA GLN A 252 -0.08 15.61 -3.27
C GLN A 252 -1.24 16.50 -3.77
N GLY A 253 -1.36 17.74 -3.27
CA GLY A 253 -2.43 18.66 -3.64
C GLY A 253 -3.81 18.26 -3.12
N LYS A 254 -3.88 17.53 -2.01
CA LYS A 254 -5.13 17.11 -1.37
C LYS A 254 -5.53 18.06 -0.26
N ASP A 255 -6.83 18.22 -0.04
CA ASP A 255 -7.35 18.96 1.10
C ASP A 255 -7.11 18.22 2.40
N VAL A 256 -6.77 18.98 3.45
CA VAL A 256 -6.55 18.46 4.82
C VAL A 256 -7.44 19.23 5.78
N TYR A 257 -8.19 18.51 6.60
CA TYR A 257 -9.15 19.04 7.56
C TYR A 257 -8.80 18.60 8.99
#